data_7560ab0c850bb8eebdf2c16244868004
#
_entry.id   7560ab0c850bb8eebdf2c16244868004
#
_cell.length_a   1.000
_cell.length_b   1.000
_cell.length_c   1.000
_cell.angle_alpha   90.00
_cell.angle_beta   90.00
_cell.angle_gamma   90.00
#
_symmetry.space_group_name_H-M   'P 1'
#
loop_
_entity.id
_entity.type
_entity.pdbx_description
1 polymer ?
#
loop_
_entity_poly.entity_id
_entity_poly.type
_entity_poly.pdbx_seq_one_letter_code
_entity_poly.pdbx_strand_id
1 'polypeptide(L)'
;MAEPRITERGRLTRQRIIEATGEQILATGVGGTTLDDVRAATLTSKSQLFHYFPGGKLELVREVAGWEGRQLMEAQEPHIHDLGSWESWEAWRAALVDYYIGRGRWACPIGSLATQASALDPELERAIADTMRSWRAFLARGVERMREAGLVAPSADPQRIATVILAAIQGGLVLSQPERSAWPLEAALDTALAPLHVAGNPRT
;
A
#
# COMPACT_ATOMS: atom_id res chain seq x y z
N MET A 1 -32.03 -10.08 -10.73
CA MET A 1 -31.80 -11.18 -9.76
C MET A 1 -31.06 -10.56 -8.59
N ALA A 2 -31.59 -10.67 -7.37
CA ALA A 2 -30.91 -10.13 -6.18
C ALA A 2 -29.66 -10.99 -5.91
N GLU A 3 -28.49 -10.34 -5.71
CA GLU A 3 -27.29 -11.02 -5.24
C GLU A 3 -27.60 -11.74 -3.92
N PRO A 4 -27.14 -13.00 -3.74
CA PRO A 4 -27.37 -13.71 -2.49
C PRO A 4 -26.68 -12.95 -1.34
N ARG A 5 -27.43 -12.49 -0.37
CA ARG A 5 -26.90 -11.80 0.84
C ARG A 5 -25.98 -12.78 1.57
N ILE A 6 -24.67 -12.54 1.46
CA ILE A 6 -23.67 -13.28 2.24
C ILE A 6 -23.95 -13.03 3.72
N THR A 7 -24.05 -14.09 4.53
CA THR A 7 -24.24 -14.01 5.98
C THR A 7 -22.99 -13.40 6.65
N GLU A 8 -23.13 -12.91 7.90
CA GLU A 8 -21.99 -12.41 8.69
C GLU A 8 -20.85 -13.43 8.76
N ARG A 9 -21.16 -14.69 9.06
CA ARG A 9 -20.18 -15.78 9.06
C ARG A 9 -19.53 -15.98 7.70
N GLY A 10 -20.28 -15.80 6.63
CA GLY A 10 -19.78 -15.88 5.25
C GLY A 10 -18.79 -14.75 4.95
N ARG A 11 -19.08 -13.51 5.37
CA ARG A 11 -18.19 -12.35 5.22
C ARG A 11 -16.87 -12.57 5.96
N LEU A 12 -16.92 -13.05 7.20
CA LEU A 12 -15.72 -13.36 7.98
C LEU A 12 -14.87 -14.46 7.33
N THR A 13 -15.51 -15.49 6.78
CA THR A 13 -14.79 -16.54 6.05
C THR A 13 -14.14 -16.01 4.78
N ARG A 14 -14.86 -15.21 3.99
CA ARG A 14 -14.33 -14.57 2.78
C ARG A 14 -13.14 -13.68 3.10
N GLN A 15 -13.25 -12.88 4.14
CA GLN A 15 -12.18 -11.98 4.60
C GLN A 15 -10.93 -12.76 5.01
N ARG A 16 -11.07 -13.81 5.80
CA ARG A 16 -9.96 -14.69 6.22
C ARG A 16 -9.23 -15.31 5.02
N ILE A 17 -9.96 -15.68 3.96
CA ILE A 17 -9.35 -16.21 2.73
C ILE A 17 -8.52 -15.12 2.03
N ILE A 18 -9.02 -13.89 1.94
CA ILE A 18 -8.30 -12.76 1.34
C ILE A 18 -7.01 -12.46 2.11
N GLU A 19 -7.11 -12.35 3.43
CA GLU A 19 -5.96 -12.07 4.32
C GLU A 19 -4.87 -13.13 4.20
N ALA A 20 -5.23 -14.40 4.34
CA ALA A 20 -4.27 -15.50 4.21
C ALA A 20 -3.64 -15.56 2.81
N THR A 21 -4.39 -15.21 1.78
CA THR A 21 -3.86 -15.12 0.41
C THR A 21 -2.87 -13.96 0.27
N GLY A 22 -3.17 -12.80 0.85
CA GLY A 22 -2.27 -11.65 0.87
C GLY A 22 -0.94 -11.98 1.54
N GLU A 23 -0.98 -12.65 2.70
CA GLU A 23 0.22 -13.10 3.41
C GLU A 23 1.06 -14.10 2.56
N GLN A 24 0.41 -15.03 1.89
CA GLN A 24 1.12 -15.98 1.01
C GLN A 24 1.73 -15.29 -0.20
N ILE A 25 1.03 -14.35 -0.81
CA ILE A 25 1.56 -13.55 -1.93
C ILE A 25 2.80 -12.75 -1.50
N LEU A 26 2.80 -12.17 -0.31
CA LEU A 26 3.98 -11.49 0.22
C LEU A 26 5.15 -12.43 0.47
N ALA A 27 4.88 -13.66 0.92
CA ALA A 27 5.90 -14.65 1.25
C ALA A 27 6.49 -15.35 0.01
N THR A 28 5.66 -15.73 -0.96
CA THR A 28 6.06 -16.62 -2.07
C THR A 28 5.79 -16.03 -3.46
N GLY A 29 5.22 -14.84 -3.53
CA GLY A 29 4.77 -14.21 -4.76
C GLY A 29 3.46 -14.77 -5.30
N VAL A 30 2.88 -14.08 -6.29
CA VAL A 30 1.64 -14.51 -6.96
C VAL A 30 1.84 -15.87 -7.63
N GLY A 31 3.00 -16.10 -8.27
CA GLY A 31 3.33 -17.36 -8.93
C GLY A 31 3.37 -18.55 -7.96
N GLY A 32 4.00 -18.36 -6.81
CA GLY A 32 4.17 -19.39 -5.78
C GLY A 32 2.93 -19.68 -4.94
N THR A 33 1.95 -18.76 -4.91
CA THR A 33 0.70 -18.95 -4.16
C THR A 33 -0.25 -19.87 -4.89
N THR A 34 -0.70 -20.98 -4.27
CA THR A 34 -1.71 -21.88 -4.84
C THR A 34 -3.02 -21.84 -4.06
N LEU A 35 -4.14 -22.18 -4.72
CA LEU A 35 -5.44 -22.27 -4.05
C LEU A 35 -5.46 -23.38 -2.99
N ASP A 36 -4.65 -24.42 -3.15
CA ASP A 36 -4.55 -25.49 -2.16
C ASP A 36 -3.81 -25.04 -0.89
N ASP A 37 -2.77 -24.22 -1.03
CA ASP A 37 -2.08 -23.60 0.12
C ASP A 37 -3.02 -22.66 0.89
N VAL A 38 -3.77 -21.82 0.16
CA VAL A 38 -4.78 -20.93 0.75
C VAL A 38 -5.85 -21.73 1.50
N ARG A 39 -6.33 -22.82 0.93
CA ARG A 39 -7.31 -23.71 1.58
C ARG A 39 -6.77 -24.34 2.85
N ALA A 40 -5.52 -24.81 2.81
CA ALA A 40 -4.85 -25.39 3.97
C ALA A 40 -4.70 -24.37 5.10
N ALA A 41 -4.23 -23.17 4.78
CA ALA A 41 -4.04 -22.08 5.75
C ALA A 41 -5.37 -21.60 6.38
N THR A 42 -6.45 -21.64 5.61
CA THR A 42 -7.76 -21.14 6.05
C THR A 42 -8.73 -22.21 6.54
N LEU A 43 -8.34 -23.49 6.47
CA LEU A 43 -9.21 -24.63 6.77
C LEU A 43 -10.54 -24.60 5.99
N THR A 44 -10.50 -24.13 4.73
CA THR A 44 -11.67 -24.08 3.86
C THR A 44 -11.69 -25.25 2.88
N SER A 45 -12.90 -25.77 2.60
CA SER A 45 -13.05 -26.79 1.56
C SER A 45 -12.92 -26.16 0.17
N LYS A 46 -12.62 -26.99 -0.84
CA LYS A 46 -12.62 -26.57 -2.25
C LYS A 46 -13.94 -25.92 -2.66
N SER A 47 -15.06 -26.54 -2.27
CA SER A 47 -16.40 -26.01 -2.54
C SER A 47 -16.62 -24.64 -1.91
N GLN A 48 -16.21 -24.44 -0.65
CA GLN A 48 -16.32 -23.14 0.00
C GLN A 48 -15.48 -22.07 -0.69
N LEU A 49 -14.23 -22.37 -1.08
CA LEU A 49 -13.37 -21.42 -1.76
C LEU A 49 -14.00 -20.98 -3.09
N PHE A 50 -14.44 -21.91 -3.94
CA PHE A 50 -15.08 -21.56 -5.20
C PHE A 50 -16.50 -20.99 -5.05
N HIS A 51 -17.15 -21.16 -3.90
CA HIS A 51 -18.37 -20.43 -3.59
C HIS A 51 -18.12 -18.93 -3.40
N TYR A 52 -17.01 -18.55 -2.74
CA TYR A 52 -16.65 -17.15 -2.51
C TYR A 52 -15.88 -16.52 -3.65
N PHE A 53 -15.13 -17.32 -4.41
CA PHE A 53 -14.27 -16.89 -5.52
C PHE A 53 -14.43 -17.83 -6.72
N PRO A 54 -15.57 -17.75 -7.42
CA PRO A 54 -15.85 -18.61 -8.57
C PRO A 54 -14.86 -18.45 -9.72
N GLY A 55 -14.27 -17.27 -9.91
CA GLY A 55 -13.18 -17.01 -10.86
C GLY A 55 -11.80 -17.52 -10.41
N GLY A 56 -11.74 -18.20 -9.26
CA GLY A 56 -10.54 -18.86 -8.77
C GLY A 56 -9.42 -17.91 -8.39
N LYS A 57 -8.17 -18.25 -8.72
CA LYS A 57 -6.98 -17.53 -8.28
C LYS A 57 -6.96 -16.08 -8.73
N LEU A 58 -7.35 -15.80 -9.98
CA LEU A 58 -7.30 -14.45 -10.52
C LEU A 58 -8.26 -13.50 -9.79
N GLU A 59 -9.51 -13.94 -9.57
CA GLU A 59 -10.48 -13.18 -8.77
C GLU A 59 -9.97 -12.94 -7.35
N LEU A 60 -9.40 -13.96 -6.73
CA LEU A 60 -8.87 -13.85 -5.38
C LEU A 60 -7.70 -12.86 -5.31
N VAL A 61 -6.81 -12.85 -6.30
CA VAL A 61 -5.70 -11.86 -6.37
C VAL A 61 -6.23 -10.42 -6.54
N ARG A 62 -7.30 -10.22 -7.34
CA ARG A 62 -7.97 -8.91 -7.46
C ARG A 62 -8.53 -8.44 -6.12
N GLU A 63 -9.19 -9.33 -5.38
CA GLU A 63 -9.74 -9.03 -4.06
C GLU A 63 -8.65 -8.70 -3.03
N VAL A 64 -7.53 -9.42 -3.08
CA VAL A 64 -6.34 -9.12 -2.27
C VAL A 64 -5.81 -7.73 -2.61
N ALA A 65 -5.69 -7.37 -3.89
CA ALA A 65 -5.22 -6.06 -4.29
C ALA A 65 -6.11 -4.93 -3.73
N GLY A 66 -7.43 -5.09 -3.83
CA GLY A 66 -8.38 -4.13 -3.28
C GLY A 66 -8.33 -4.03 -1.75
N TRP A 67 -8.19 -5.16 -1.08
CA TRP A 67 -8.06 -5.19 0.38
C TRP A 67 -6.75 -4.57 0.86
N GLU A 68 -5.62 -4.96 0.29
CA GLU A 68 -4.30 -4.40 0.64
C GLU A 68 -4.22 -2.90 0.35
N GLY A 69 -4.85 -2.43 -0.73
CA GLY A 69 -4.94 -1.00 -1.02
C GLY A 69 -5.68 -0.23 0.09
N ARG A 70 -6.79 -0.79 0.61
CA ARG A 70 -7.50 -0.19 1.75
C ARG A 70 -6.66 -0.22 3.02
N GLN A 71 -6.05 -1.37 3.36
CA GLN A 71 -5.19 -1.50 4.55
C GLN A 71 -4.02 -0.53 4.52
N LEU A 72 -3.42 -0.34 3.36
CA LEU A 72 -2.34 0.64 3.16
C LEU A 72 -2.81 2.07 3.44
N MET A 73 -4.00 2.45 2.98
CA MET A 73 -4.52 3.80 3.21
C MET A 73 -4.96 3.99 4.66
N GLU A 74 -5.65 3.01 5.25
CA GLU A 74 -6.06 3.02 6.67
C GLU A 74 -4.86 3.12 7.62
N ALA A 75 -3.76 2.45 7.31
CA ALA A 75 -2.54 2.50 8.14
C ALA A 75 -1.88 3.89 8.20
N GLN A 76 -2.19 4.76 7.26
CA GLN A 76 -1.68 6.13 7.18
C GLN A 76 -2.64 7.15 7.81
N GLU A 77 -3.82 6.70 8.24
CA GLU A 77 -4.78 7.56 8.95
C GLU A 77 -4.32 7.88 10.38
N PRO A 78 -4.63 9.07 10.91
CA PRO A 78 -5.30 10.20 10.23
C PRO A 78 -4.32 11.06 9.42
N HIS A 79 -3.03 10.78 9.47
CA HIS A 79 -1.94 11.66 9.01
C HIS A 79 -2.01 11.98 7.53
N ILE A 80 -2.40 11.01 6.67
CA ILE A 80 -2.44 11.18 5.21
C ILE A 80 -3.40 12.31 4.77
N HIS A 81 -4.39 12.66 5.58
CA HIS A 81 -5.36 13.71 5.29
C HIS A 81 -4.92 15.09 5.74
N ASP A 82 -3.94 15.19 6.63
CA ASP A 82 -3.46 16.44 7.20
C ASP A 82 -1.96 16.64 7.02
N LEU A 83 -1.49 16.60 5.80
CA LEU A 83 -0.08 16.82 5.43
C LEU A 83 0.19 18.32 5.14
N GLY A 84 -0.25 19.21 6.06
CA GLY A 84 -0.16 20.65 5.88
C GLY A 84 1.03 21.32 6.57
N SER A 85 1.80 20.61 7.39
CA SER A 85 2.97 21.10 8.10
C SER A 85 4.09 20.06 8.11
N TRP A 86 5.31 20.49 8.45
CA TRP A 86 6.44 19.56 8.57
C TRP A 86 6.18 18.50 9.64
N GLU A 87 5.61 18.87 10.77
CA GLU A 87 5.30 17.96 11.88
C GLU A 87 4.30 16.87 11.44
N SER A 88 3.32 17.22 10.61
CA SER A 88 2.38 16.23 10.07
C SER A 88 3.02 15.27 9.07
N TRP A 89 4.00 15.72 8.29
CA TRP A 89 4.80 14.85 7.42
C TRP A 89 5.70 13.90 8.22
N GLU A 90 6.31 14.37 9.31
CA GLU A 90 7.10 13.51 10.21
C GLU A 90 6.22 12.44 10.87
N ALA A 91 5.03 12.81 11.36
CA ALA A 91 4.08 11.88 11.96
C ALA A 91 3.61 10.84 10.93
N TRP A 92 3.29 11.26 9.70
CA TRP A 92 2.96 10.34 8.60
C TRP A 92 4.12 9.39 8.27
N ARG A 93 5.36 9.92 8.16
CA ARG A 93 6.56 9.12 7.92
C ARG A 93 6.73 8.03 8.99
N ALA A 94 6.59 8.41 10.26
CA ALA A 94 6.72 7.47 11.38
C ALA A 94 5.65 6.37 11.31
N ALA A 95 4.40 6.71 11.04
CA ALA A 95 3.30 5.76 10.89
C ALA A 95 3.54 4.80 9.71
N LEU A 96 4.06 5.30 8.59
CA LEU A 96 4.38 4.49 7.41
C LEU A 96 5.52 3.50 7.69
N VAL A 97 6.59 3.95 8.36
CA VAL A 97 7.71 3.07 8.75
C VAL A 97 7.21 1.99 9.72
N ASP A 98 6.40 2.35 10.73
CA ASP A 98 5.83 1.37 11.66
C ASP A 98 4.95 0.34 10.95
N TYR A 99 4.13 0.77 10.00
CA TYR A 99 3.26 -0.13 9.22
C TYR A 99 4.04 -1.21 8.49
N TYR A 100 5.17 -0.86 7.88
CA TYR A 100 5.96 -1.82 7.12
C TYR A 100 6.98 -2.56 7.99
N ILE A 101 7.73 -1.85 8.79
CA ILE A 101 8.88 -2.38 9.52
C ILE A 101 8.44 -2.89 10.89
N GLY A 102 7.71 -2.08 11.66
CA GLY A 102 7.24 -2.43 13.00
C GLY A 102 6.35 -3.67 13.00
N ARG A 103 5.58 -3.89 11.94
CA ARG A 103 4.75 -5.09 11.77
C ARG A 103 5.44 -6.23 11.00
N GLY A 104 6.72 -6.09 10.67
CA GLY A 104 7.52 -7.12 10.00
C GLY A 104 7.08 -7.45 8.57
N ARG A 105 6.38 -6.55 7.89
CA ARG A 105 5.89 -6.79 6.51
C ARG A 105 7.00 -6.70 5.47
N TRP A 106 7.95 -5.80 5.62
CA TRP A 106 9.16 -5.60 4.81
C TRP A 106 8.94 -5.34 3.31
N ALA A 107 7.72 -5.35 2.81
CA ALA A 107 7.39 -5.14 1.40
C ALA A 107 6.05 -4.42 1.25
N CYS A 108 5.88 -3.67 0.16
CA CYS A 108 4.60 -3.11 -0.22
C CYS A 108 3.79 -4.16 -1.01
N PRO A 109 2.64 -4.64 -0.48
CA PRO A 109 1.81 -5.61 -1.20
C PRO A 109 1.38 -5.12 -2.58
N ILE A 110 0.99 -3.85 -2.68
CA ILE A 110 0.58 -3.23 -3.95
C ILE A 110 1.76 -3.12 -4.91
N GLY A 111 2.96 -2.77 -4.43
CA GLY A 111 4.19 -2.78 -5.23
C GLY A 111 4.56 -4.18 -5.73
N SER A 112 4.45 -5.18 -4.86
CA SER A 112 4.69 -6.59 -5.23
C SER A 112 3.69 -7.07 -6.29
N LEU A 113 2.40 -6.74 -6.15
CA LEU A 113 1.39 -7.06 -7.15
C LEU A 113 1.63 -6.33 -8.47
N ALA A 114 2.08 -5.07 -8.44
CA ALA A 114 2.40 -4.30 -9.65
C ALA A 114 3.47 -4.97 -10.51
N THR A 115 4.49 -5.54 -9.89
CA THR A 115 5.61 -6.19 -10.60
C THR A 115 5.31 -7.62 -11.05
N GLN A 116 4.40 -8.32 -10.38
CA GLN A 116 4.16 -9.76 -10.60
C GLN A 116 2.87 -10.07 -11.33
N ALA A 117 1.85 -9.23 -11.20
CA ALA A 117 0.49 -9.57 -11.61
C ALA A 117 -0.12 -8.61 -12.63
N SER A 118 0.41 -7.41 -12.83
CA SER A 118 -0.14 -6.42 -13.76
C SER A 118 -0.21 -6.94 -15.21
N ALA A 119 0.76 -7.75 -15.64
CA ALA A 119 0.78 -8.36 -16.97
C ALA A 119 -0.21 -9.53 -17.14
N LEU A 120 -0.83 -10.01 -16.05
CA LEU A 120 -1.71 -11.18 -16.07
C LEU A 120 -3.18 -10.82 -16.33
N ASP A 121 -3.57 -9.59 -15.96
CA ASP A 121 -4.97 -9.19 -15.97
C ASP A 121 -5.13 -7.66 -16.06
N PRO A 122 -5.80 -7.14 -17.11
CA PRO A 122 -6.01 -5.70 -17.30
C PRO A 122 -6.87 -5.03 -16.21
N GLU A 123 -7.77 -5.77 -15.55
CA GLU A 123 -8.57 -5.22 -14.44
C GLU A 123 -7.72 -5.07 -13.19
N LEU A 124 -6.88 -6.05 -12.90
CA LEU A 124 -5.92 -5.99 -11.79
C LEU A 124 -4.91 -4.86 -12.01
N GLU A 125 -4.36 -4.73 -13.22
CA GLU A 125 -3.46 -3.62 -13.58
C GLU A 125 -4.09 -2.25 -13.32
N ARG A 126 -5.35 -2.06 -13.77
CA ARG A 126 -6.10 -0.82 -13.52
C ARG A 126 -6.31 -0.56 -12.03
N ALA A 127 -6.74 -1.56 -11.27
CA ALA A 127 -6.96 -1.43 -9.82
C ALA A 127 -5.69 -1.05 -9.06
N ILE A 128 -4.56 -1.65 -9.41
CA ILE A 128 -3.24 -1.31 -8.85
C ILE A 128 -2.85 0.13 -9.22
N ALA A 129 -3.00 0.50 -10.50
CA ALA A 129 -2.69 1.83 -10.98
C ALA A 129 -3.58 2.90 -10.31
N ASP A 130 -4.87 2.60 -10.08
CA ASP A 130 -5.80 3.49 -9.37
C ASP A 130 -5.38 3.68 -7.92
N THR A 131 -4.98 2.63 -7.23
CA THR A 131 -4.47 2.69 -5.85
C THR A 131 -3.22 3.57 -5.77
N MET A 132 -2.25 3.37 -6.66
CA MET A 132 -1.03 4.17 -6.71
C MET A 132 -1.32 5.65 -7.07
N ARG A 133 -2.25 5.91 -7.99
CA ARG A 133 -2.68 7.27 -8.34
C ARG A 133 -3.35 7.97 -7.16
N SER A 134 -4.22 7.27 -6.45
CA SER A 134 -4.91 7.82 -5.28
C SER A 134 -3.92 8.16 -4.17
N TRP A 135 -2.99 7.28 -3.88
CA TRP A 135 -1.94 7.53 -2.89
C TRP A 135 -1.09 8.75 -3.25
N ARG A 136 -0.60 8.80 -4.49
CA ARG A 136 0.15 9.96 -4.98
C ARG A 136 -0.67 11.26 -4.91
N ALA A 137 -1.96 11.22 -5.20
CA ALA A 137 -2.83 12.38 -5.12
C ALA A 137 -2.98 12.91 -3.68
N PHE A 138 -3.03 12.06 -2.67
CA PHE A 138 -3.02 12.49 -1.26
C PHE A 138 -1.72 13.20 -0.91
N LEU A 139 -0.57 12.62 -1.26
CA LEU A 139 0.74 13.23 -1.03
C LEU A 139 0.86 14.57 -1.76
N ALA A 140 0.44 14.64 -3.02
CA ALA A 140 0.48 15.89 -3.81
C ALA A 140 -0.38 16.99 -3.17
N ARG A 141 -1.57 16.67 -2.66
CA ARG A 141 -2.40 17.64 -1.91
C ARG A 141 -1.71 18.14 -0.63
N GLY A 142 -0.96 17.28 0.05
CA GLY A 142 -0.15 17.68 1.20
C GLY A 142 0.91 18.72 0.83
N VAL A 143 1.67 18.45 -0.23
CA VAL A 143 2.68 19.39 -0.75
C VAL A 143 2.05 20.71 -1.21
N GLU A 144 0.88 20.64 -1.87
CA GLU A 144 0.15 21.83 -2.31
C GLU A 144 -0.25 22.72 -1.12
N ARG A 145 -0.81 22.15 -0.06
CA ARG A 145 -1.15 22.88 1.16
C ARG A 145 0.07 23.58 1.77
N MET A 146 1.22 22.88 1.84
CA MET A 146 2.45 23.52 2.31
C MET A 146 2.91 24.66 1.41
N ARG A 147 2.74 24.52 0.09
CA ARG A 147 3.07 25.58 -0.88
C ARG A 147 2.15 26.80 -0.72
N GLU A 148 0.85 26.59 -0.58
CA GLU A 148 -0.15 27.64 -0.34
C GLU A 148 0.09 28.36 1.00
N ALA A 149 0.56 27.63 2.02
CA ALA A 149 0.94 28.18 3.31
C ALA A 149 2.33 28.87 3.32
N GLY A 150 3.09 28.85 2.21
CA GLY A 150 4.42 29.43 2.10
C GLY A 150 5.51 28.64 2.85
N LEU A 151 5.23 27.39 3.21
CA LEU A 151 6.14 26.52 3.97
C LEU A 151 7.17 25.79 3.08
N VAL A 152 6.94 25.75 1.77
CA VAL A 152 7.87 25.24 0.76
C VAL A 152 8.03 26.24 -0.38
N ALA A 153 9.05 26.07 -1.20
CA ALA A 153 9.33 26.97 -2.30
C ALA A 153 8.12 27.12 -3.26
N PRO A 154 7.81 28.33 -3.74
CA PRO A 154 6.72 28.53 -4.72
C PRO A 154 6.89 27.71 -6.02
N SER A 155 8.14 27.37 -6.36
CA SER A 155 8.49 26.51 -7.51
C SER A 155 8.36 25.01 -7.23
N ALA A 156 8.00 24.60 -6.01
CA ALA A 156 7.79 23.20 -5.69
C ALA A 156 6.64 22.63 -6.54
N ASP A 157 6.92 21.57 -7.29
CA ASP A 157 5.92 20.84 -8.07
C ASP A 157 5.34 19.70 -7.22
N PRO A 158 4.07 19.80 -6.77
CA PRO A 158 3.45 18.82 -5.89
C PRO A 158 3.38 17.42 -6.50
N GLN A 159 3.12 17.33 -7.81
CA GLN A 159 3.00 16.03 -8.49
C GLN A 159 4.37 15.33 -8.61
N ARG A 160 5.40 16.09 -8.89
CA ARG A 160 6.76 15.58 -8.96
C ARG A 160 7.26 15.12 -7.60
N ILE A 161 7.08 15.93 -6.56
CA ILE A 161 7.49 15.59 -5.19
C ILE A 161 6.75 14.35 -4.70
N ALA A 162 5.42 14.30 -4.84
CA ALA A 162 4.62 13.14 -4.48
C ALA A 162 5.05 11.86 -5.23
N THR A 163 5.42 11.98 -6.51
CA THR A 163 5.93 10.86 -7.28
C THR A 163 7.29 10.38 -6.75
N VAL A 164 8.19 11.29 -6.39
CA VAL A 164 9.48 10.96 -5.80
C VAL A 164 9.32 10.28 -4.45
N ILE A 165 8.42 10.78 -3.58
CA ILE A 165 8.12 10.16 -2.29
C ILE A 165 7.60 8.73 -2.49
N LEU A 166 6.64 8.53 -3.38
CA LEU A 166 6.09 7.19 -3.64
C LEU A 166 7.16 6.24 -4.22
N ALA A 167 8.01 6.71 -5.12
CA ALA A 167 9.12 5.94 -5.66
C ALA A 167 10.16 5.58 -4.58
N ALA A 168 10.46 6.53 -3.66
CA ALA A 168 11.35 6.31 -2.53
C ALA A 168 10.82 5.22 -1.58
N ILE A 169 9.51 5.22 -1.29
CA ILE A 169 8.86 4.16 -0.50
C ILE A 169 9.06 2.81 -1.18
N GLN A 170 8.75 2.70 -2.47
CA GLN A 170 8.86 1.43 -3.19
C GLN A 170 10.31 0.94 -3.26
N GLY A 171 11.25 1.81 -3.63
CA GLY A 171 12.67 1.48 -3.70
C GLY A 171 13.27 1.15 -2.32
N GLY A 172 12.94 1.95 -1.31
CA GLY A 172 13.36 1.72 0.07
C GLY A 172 12.90 0.35 0.59
N LEU A 173 11.64 -0.02 0.36
CA LEU A 173 11.11 -1.33 0.77
C LEU A 173 11.76 -2.50 0.01
N VAL A 174 12.04 -2.34 -1.29
CA VAL A 174 12.75 -3.37 -2.07
C VAL A 174 14.13 -3.66 -1.48
N LEU A 175 14.85 -2.63 -1.02
CA LEU A 175 16.15 -2.81 -0.37
C LEU A 175 16.02 -3.31 1.07
N SER A 176 15.05 -2.82 1.84
CA SER A 176 14.81 -3.23 3.23
C SER A 176 14.45 -4.70 3.37
N GLN A 177 13.77 -5.27 2.38
CA GLN A 177 13.27 -6.64 2.44
C GLN A 177 14.38 -7.70 2.59
N PRO A 178 15.41 -7.78 1.73
CA PRO A 178 16.49 -8.73 1.87
C PRO A 178 17.43 -8.41 3.04
N GLU A 179 17.63 -7.13 3.35
CA GLU A 179 18.50 -6.68 4.42
C GLU A 179 17.91 -6.85 5.82
N ARG A 180 16.58 -7.00 5.92
CA ARG A 180 15.83 -6.97 7.19
C ARG A 180 16.19 -5.75 8.04
N SER A 181 16.38 -4.62 7.38
CA SER A 181 16.78 -3.34 7.96
C SER A 181 15.79 -2.24 7.58
N ALA A 182 15.43 -1.36 8.53
CA ALA A 182 14.62 -0.18 8.27
C ALA A 182 15.38 0.91 7.50
N TRP A 183 16.71 0.90 7.62
CA TRP A 183 17.57 1.99 7.15
C TRP A 183 17.36 2.37 5.67
N PRO A 184 17.23 1.44 4.70
CA PRO A 184 17.01 1.83 3.31
C PRO A 184 15.71 2.60 3.09
N LEU A 185 14.62 2.19 3.75
CA LEU A 185 13.34 2.90 3.67
C LEU A 185 13.42 4.28 4.32
N GLU A 186 14.01 4.36 5.50
CA GLU A 186 14.16 5.62 6.24
C GLU A 186 15.04 6.61 5.46
N ALA A 187 16.21 6.19 4.98
CA ALA A 187 17.12 7.03 4.20
C ALA A 187 16.47 7.53 2.89
N ALA A 188 15.70 6.67 2.21
CA ALA A 188 14.98 7.05 1.00
C ALA A 188 13.89 8.09 1.29
N LEU A 189 13.12 7.89 2.38
CA LEU A 189 12.09 8.84 2.82
C LEU A 189 12.70 10.18 3.24
N ASP A 190 13.77 10.18 4.05
CA ASP A 190 14.43 11.40 4.49
C ASP A 190 14.90 12.23 3.30
N THR A 191 15.49 11.58 2.30
CA THR A 191 15.91 12.23 1.06
C THR A 191 14.74 12.78 0.26
N ALA A 192 13.66 12.00 0.11
CA ALA A 192 12.49 12.39 -0.66
C ALA A 192 11.69 13.53 0.00
N LEU A 193 11.70 13.61 1.34
CA LEU A 193 11.02 14.64 2.11
C LEU A 193 11.87 15.90 2.32
N ALA A 194 13.18 15.86 2.07
CA ALA A 194 14.07 17.00 2.27
C ALA A 194 13.59 18.30 1.59
N PRO A 195 13.02 18.29 0.36
CA PRO A 195 12.47 19.51 -0.26
C PRO A 195 11.32 20.15 0.52
N LEU A 196 10.63 19.41 1.39
CA LEU A 196 9.54 19.92 2.22
C LEU A 196 10.04 20.60 3.51
N HIS A 197 11.29 20.36 3.87
CA HIS A 197 11.91 20.92 5.07
C HIS A 197 12.57 22.29 4.84
N VAL A 198 12.92 22.65 3.58
CA VAL A 198 13.90 23.70 3.26
C VAL A 198 13.33 25.13 3.27
N ALA A 199 12.02 25.34 3.31
CA ALA A 199 11.44 26.66 3.03
C ALA A 199 10.99 27.49 4.26
N GLY A 200 11.17 27.05 5.50
CA GLY A 200 10.49 27.73 6.61
C GLY A 200 11.19 27.85 7.95
N ASN A 201 12.49 27.66 8.08
CA ASN A 201 13.15 27.93 9.34
C ASN A 201 14.37 28.86 9.17
N PRO A 202 14.21 30.18 9.34
CA PRO A 202 15.34 31.02 9.67
C PRO A 202 15.70 30.70 11.13
N ARG A 203 16.50 29.65 11.35
CA ARG A 203 17.22 29.55 12.63
C ARG A 203 18.37 30.52 12.59
N THR A 204 18.14 31.69 13.18
CA THR A 204 19.17 32.51 13.79
C THR A 204 19.91 31.68 14.81
#